data_4e2c387da3e057d72a624fac4b827ba5
#
_entry.id   4e2c387da3e057d72a624fac4b827ba5
#
_cell.length_a   1.000
_cell.length_b   1.000
_cell.length_c   1.000
_cell.angle_alpha   90.00
_cell.angle_beta   90.00
_cell.angle_gamma   90.00
#
_symmetry.space_group_name_H-M   'P 1'
#
loop_
_entity.id
_entity.type
_entity.pdbx_description
1 polymer ?
#
loop_
_entity_poly.entity_id
_entity_poly.type
_entity_poly.pdbx_seq_one_letter_code
_entity_poly.pdbx_strand_id
1 'polypeptide(L)'
;MSHMNADDFPTPDADVSSIEPETLKSRIDDGEAVTLLDVRMAAEYEEWHIGDESVESINIPYFEFLDEAVDDDILEQIPDDRELVVLCAKGGASEYVAGTLLERDYDAIHLEAGMNGWARLYDAVEVADYDGAGTLLQYQRPSSGCLGYFIYDDGEAAVIDPLRAFTDRYLDDADELGVELKYALDTHIHADHISGIRNLDDKGVEGVIPEA
;
A
#
# COMPACT_ATOMS: atom_id res chain seq x y z
N MET A 1 20.98 -1.58 -14.70
CA MET A 1 20.00 -1.08 -15.69
C MET A 1 19.41 0.18 -15.11
N SER A 2 19.30 1.26 -15.89
CA SER A 2 18.72 2.52 -15.41
C SER A 2 17.21 2.27 -15.23
N HIS A 3 16.68 2.53 -14.03
CA HIS A 3 15.23 2.50 -13.84
C HIS A 3 14.63 3.65 -14.66
N MET A 4 13.71 3.32 -15.57
CA MET A 4 12.90 4.34 -16.25
C MET A 4 12.02 5.03 -15.21
N ASN A 5 11.94 6.36 -15.29
CA ASN A 5 11.03 7.13 -14.44
C ASN A 5 9.62 7.12 -15.06
N ALA A 6 8.61 7.50 -14.28
CA ALA A 6 7.23 7.57 -14.78
C ALA A 6 7.10 8.46 -16.04
N ASP A 7 7.86 9.56 -16.09
CA ASP A 7 7.88 10.50 -17.21
C ASP A 7 8.60 9.97 -18.47
N ASP A 8 9.26 8.82 -18.40
CA ASP A 8 9.98 8.22 -19.54
C ASP A 8 9.06 7.35 -20.43
N PHE A 9 7.82 7.10 -19.98
CA PHE A 9 6.83 6.34 -20.76
C PHE A 9 6.03 7.25 -21.69
N PRO A 10 5.69 6.79 -22.90
CA PRO A 10 4.76 7.53 -23.77
C PRO A 10 3.40 7.69 -23.06
N THR A 11 2.78 8.85 -23.23
CA THR A 11 1.39 9.02 -22.78
C THR A 11 0.48 8.19 -23.69
N PRO A 12 -0.37 7.31 -23.14
CA PRO A 12 -1.32 6.56 -23.96
C PRO A 12 -2.34 7.50 -24.64
N ASP A 13 -2.83 7.10 -25.82
CA ASP A 13 -3.88 7.84 -26.52
C ASP A 13 -5.26 7.60 -25.86
N ALA A 14 -5.43 6.49 -25.16
CA ALA A 14 -6.65 6.16 -24.41
C ALA A 14 -6.71 6.94 -23.08
N ASP A 15 -7.93 7.31 -22.67
CA ASP A 15 -8.20 7.89 -21.34
C ASP A 15 -8.18 6.77 -20.28
N VAL A 16 -7.08 6.66 -19.56
CA VAL A 16 -6.84 5.59 -18.58
C VAL A 16 -7.37 6.00 -17.22
N SER A 17 -8.34 5.26 -16.70
CA SER A 17 -8.82 5.43 -15.32
C SER A 17 -7.83 4.86 -14.31
N SER A 18 -7.82 5.44 -13.10
CA SER A 18 -7.02 4.95 -11.98
C SER A 18 -7.88 4.46 -10.83
N ILE A 19 -7.31 3.58 -10.00
CA ILE A 19 -7.85 3.19 -8.71
C ILE A 19 -6.84 3.54 -7.61
N GLU A 20 -7.32 4.16 -6.54
CA GLU A 20 -6.48 4.45 -5.38
C GLU A 20 -6.16 3.17 -4.59
N PRO A 21 -4.98 3.07 -3.96
CA PRO A 21 -4.58 1.90 -3.16
C PRO A 21 -5.59 1.54 -2.07
N GLU A 22 -6.18 2.53 -1.40
CA GLU A 22 -7.20 2.36 -0.36
C GLU A 22 -8.48 1.72 -0.91
N THR A 23 -8.90 2.16 -2.10
CA THR A 23 -10.07 1.59 -2.78
C THR A 23 -9.82 0.15 -3.21
N LEU A 24 -8.66 -0.14 -3.78
CA LEU A 24 -8.27 -1.51 -4.11
C LEU A 24 -8.22 -2.40 -2.86
N LYS A 25 -7.64 -1.89 -1.77
CA LYS A 25 -7.59 -2.61 -0.49
C LYS A 25 -8.99 -2.94 0.02
N SER A 26 -9.91 -1.97 -0.01
CA SER A 26 -11.30 -2.19 0.42
C SER A 26 -11.99 -3.28 -0.41
N ARG A 27 -11.82 -3.29 -1.73
CA ARG A 27 -12.36 -4.35 -2.61
C ARG A 27 -11.85 -5.74 -2.24
N ILE A 28 -10.54 -5.84 -1.95
CA ILE A 28 -9.91 -7.10 -1.52
C ILE A 28 -10.46 -7.55 -0.16
N ASP A 29 -10.55 -6.64 0.82
CA ASP A 29 -11.07 -6.94 2.17
C ASP A 29 -12.55 -7.36 2.16
N ASP A 30 -13.33 -6.82 1.23
CA ASP A 30 -14.72 -7.21 1.00
C ASP A 30 -14.85 -8.57 0.28
N GLY A 31 -13.75 -9.18 -0.12
CA GLY A 31 -13.70 -10.46 -0.83
C GLY A 31 -14.13 -10.37 -2.29
N GLU A 32 -14.07 -9.19 -2.90
CA GLU A 32 -14.33 -9.03 -4.33
C GLU A 32 -13.22 -9.74 -5.15
N ALA A 33 -13.62 -10.41 -6.21
CA ALA A 33 -12.65 -11.01 -7.14
C ALA A 33 -11.91 -9.89 -7.90
N VAL A 34 -10.61 -9.80 -7.71
CA VAL A 34 -9.74 -8.80 -8.34
C VAL A 34 -8.70 -9.50 -9.22
N THR A 35 -8.52 -9.04 -10.45
CA THR A 35 -7.44 -9.49 -11.32
C THR A 35 -6.36 -8.39 -11.43
N LEU A 36 -5.16 -8.70 -10.96
CA LEU A 36 -4.00 -7.81 -10.99
C LEU A 36 -3.06 -8.21 -12.12
N LEU A 37 -2.67 -7.23 -12.94
CA LEU A 37 -1.57 -7.37 -13.89
C LEU A 37 -0.37 -6.56 -13.37
N ASP A 38 0.58 -7.25 -12.77
CA ASP A 38 1.83 -6.64 -12.29
C ASP A 38 2.85 -6.59 -13.42
N VAL A 39 3.17 -5.36 -13.85
CA VAL A 39 4.09 -5.15 -14.97
C VAL A 39 5.52 -4.84 -14.51
N ARG A 40 5.85 -5.10 -13.26
CA ARG A 40 7.23 -5.04 -12.77
C ARG A 40 8.06 -6.21 -13.28
N MET A 41 9.37 -6.12 -13.08
CA MET A 41 10.26 -7.24 -13.38
C MET A 41 9.91 -8.45 -12.52
N ALA A 42 10.07 -9.66 -13.08
CA ALA A 42 9.74 -10.90 -12.37
C ALA A 42 10.44 -11.02 -10.99
N ALA A 43 11.69 -10.56 -10.88
CA ALA A 43 12.40 -10.57 -9.61
C ALA A 43 11.77 -9.67 -8.53
N GLU A 44 11.19 -8.52 -8.91
CA GLU A 44 10.48 -7.63 -7.98
C GLU A 44 9.14 -8.24 -7.57
N TYR A 45 8.45 -8.89 -8.51
CA TYR A 45 7.20 -9.61 -8.25
C TYR A 45 7.41 -10.81 -7.31
N GLU A 46 8.44 -11.61 -7.56
CA GLU A 46 8.79 -12.77 -6.73
C GLU A 46 9.19 -12.36 -5.30
N GLU A 47 9.86 -11.21 -5.14
CA GLU A 47 10.25 -10.69 -3.84
C GLU A 47 9.03 -10.25 -3.02
N TRP A 48 8.08 -9.56 -3.66
CA TRP A 48 6.88 -9.07 -3.00
C TRP A 48 5.81 -8.63 -4.01
N HIS A 49 4.59 -9.13 -3.85
CA HIS A 49 3.42 -8.77 -4.65
C HIS A 49 2.16 -8.72 -3.78
N ILE A 50 1.09 -8.13 -4.31
CA ILE A 50 -0.22 -8.14 -3.67
C ILE A 50 -0.83 -9.52 -3.87
N GLY A 51 -1.17 -10.20 -2.79
CA GLY A 51 -1.78 -11.54 -2.80
C GLY A 51 -2.85 -11.67 -1.73
N ASP A 52 -3.95 -12.29 -2.10
CA ASP A 52 -5.08 -12.65 -1.24
C ASP A 52 -5.83 -13.83 -1.91
N GLU A 53 -6.74 -14.49 -1.17
CA GLU A 53 -7.56 -15.58 -1.74
C GLU A 53 -8.51 -15.07 -2.85
N SER A 54 -8.91 -13.80 -2.81
CA SER A 54 -9.76 -13.14 -3.80
C SER A 54 -9.00 -12.54 -4.99
N VAL A 55 -7.64 -12.58 -4.95
CA VAL A 55 -6.79 -11.93 -5.94
C VAL A 55 -6.17 -12.93 -6.90
N GLU A 56 -6.46 -12.79 -8.20
CA GLU A 56 -5.69 -13.42 -9.27
C GLU A 56 -4.58 -12.45 -9.72
N SER A 57 -3.32 -12.83 -9.50
CA SER A 57 -2.16 -11.98 -9.84
C SER A 57 -1.37 -12.57 -11.00
N ILE A 58 -1.19 -11.81 -12.06
CA ILE A 58 -0.45 -12.16 -13.29
C ILE A 58 0.75 -11.23 -13.37
N ASN A 59 1.96 -11.77 -13.64
CA ASN A 59 3.14 -10.93 -13.84
C ASN A 59 3.62 -11.03 -15.29
N ILE A 60 3.55 -9.90 -16.00
CA ILE A 60 4.09 -9.74 -17.36
C ILE A 60 4.84 -8.39 -17.37
N PRO A 61 6.19 -8.40 -17.48
CA PRO A 61 6.97 -7.17 -17.41
C PRO A 61 6.61 -6.16 -18.50
N TYR A 62 6.59 -4.87 -18.15
CA TYR A 62 6.16 -3.76 -19.01
C TYR A 62 6.86 -3.71 -20.38
N PHE A 63 8.08 -4.19 -20.48
CA PHE A 63 8.83 -4.14 -21.74
C PHE A 63 8.25 -5.05 -22.84
N GLU A 64 7.42 -6.05 -22.48
CA GLU A 64 6.67 -6.89 -23.43
C GLU A 64 5.56 -6.07 -24.14
N PHE A 65 5.24 -4.89 -23.63
CA PHE A 65 4.21 -3.99 -24.18
C PHE A 65 4.79 -2.76 -24.91
N LEU A 66 6.13 -2.64 -24.99
CA LEU A 66 6.76 -1.46 -25.60
C LEU A 66 6.80 -1.49 -27.13
N ASP A 67 6.65 -2.66 -27.74
CA ASP A 67 6.62 -2.80 -29.20
C ASP A 67 5.27 -2.35 -29.76
N GLU A 68 5.26 -1.80 -31.00
CA GLU A 68 4.03 -1.38 -31.71
C GLU A 68 3.00 -2.51 -31.84
N ALA A 69 3.45 -3.75 -31.85
CA ALA A 69 2.61 -4.94 -31.81
C ALA A 69 2.99 -5.78 -30.59
N VAL A 70 2.15 -5.76 -29.57
CA VAL A 70 2.26 -6.72 -28.46
C VAL A 70 2.05 -8.13 -29.00
N ASP A 71 2.90 -9.08 -28.60
CA ASP A 71 2.87 -10.45 -29.09
C ASP A 71 1.56 -11.14 -28.69
N ASP A 72 0.92 -11.85 -29.61
CA ASP A 72 -0.34 -12.56 -29.35
C ASP A 72 -0.19 -13.57 -28.19
N ASP A 73 0.98 -14.23 -28.07
CA ASP A 73 1.30 -15.16 -26.97
C ASP A 73 1.30 -14.47 -25.58
N ILE A 74 1.55 -13.15 -25.53
CA ILE A 74 1.45 -12.33 -24.31
C ILE A 74 -0.02 -12.02 -24.00
N LEU A 75 -0.77 -11.60 -25.02
CA LEU A 75 -2.18 -11.26 -24.86
C LEU A 75 -3.03 -12.47 -24.45
N GLU A 76 -2.70 -13.68 -24.94
CA GLU A 76 -3.38 -14.93 -24.54
C GLU A 76 -3.25 -15.27 -23.04
N GLN A 77 -2.27 -14.67 -22.34
CA GLN A 77 -2.09 -14.85 -20.89
C GLN A 77 -2.95 -13.90 -20.05
N ILE A 78 -3.58 -12.91 -20.68
CA ILE A 78 -4.34 -11.86 -20.01
C ILE A 78 -5.85 -12.13 -20.21
N PRO A 79 -6.65 -12.24 -19.13
CA PRO A 79 -8.09 -12.36 -19.26
C PRO A 79 -8.71 -11.13 -19.97
N ASP A 80 -9.61 -11.37 -20.91
CA ASP A 80 -10.33 -10.34 -21.67
C ASP A 80 -11.81 -10.19 -21.26
N ASP A 81 -12.25 -10.98 -20.28
CA ASP A 81 -13.64 -11.09 -19.85
C ASP A 81 -13.94 -10.33 -18.53
N ARG A 82 -12.96 -9.60 -17.97
CA ARG A 82 -13.06 -8.92 -16.67
C ARG A 82 -12.15 -7.72 -16.57
N GLU A 83 -12.42 -6.83 -15.59
CA GLU A 83 -11.57 -5.70 -15.29
C GLU A 83 -10.17 -6.14 -14.83
N LEU A 84 -9.14 -5.49 -15.35
CA LEU A 84 -7.75 -5.64 -14.98
C LEU A 84 -7.26 -4.42 -14.22
N VAL A 85 -6.71 -4.61 -13.03
CA VAL A 85 -5.97 -3.56 -12.34
C VAL A 85 -4.49 -3.72 -12.66
N VAL A 86 -3.97 -2.86 -13.52
CA VAL A 86 -2.57 -2.87 -13.91
C VAL A 86 -1.73 -2.12 -12.89
N LEU A 87 -0.64 -2.70 -12.43
CA LEU A 87 0.24 -2.07 -11.46
C LEU A 87 1.72 -2.19 -11.81
N CYS A 88 2.49 -1.19 -11.41
CA CYS A 88 3.94 -1.18 -11.48
C CYS A 88 4.53 -0.62 -10.18
N ALA A 89 5.81 -0.26 -10.14
CA ALA A 89 6.41 0.31 -8.93
C ALA A 89 5.86 1.70 -8.56
N LYS A 90 5.56 2.59 -9.56
CA LYS A 90 5.30 4.03 -9.33
C LYS A 90 4.08 4.60 -10.07
N GLY A 91 3.41 3.83 -10.92
CA GLY A 91 2.24 4.26 -11.69
C GLY A 91 2.48 4.52 -13.18
N GLY A 92 3.65 5.00 -13.63
CA GLY A 92 3.86 5.39 -15.03
C GLY A 92 3.82 4.22 -16.03
N ALA A 93 4.55 3.14 -15.76
CA ALA A 93 4.53 1.96 -16.66
C ALA A 93 3.14 1.28 -16.68
N SER A 94 2.43 1.26 -15.55
CA SER A 94 1.09 0.66 -15.48
C SER A 94 0.05 1.47 -16.22
N GLU A 95 0.14 2.80 -16.19
CA GLU A 95 -0.73 3.69 -16.97
C GLU A 95 -0.53 3.46 -18.48
N TYR A 96 0.73 3.39 -18.93
CA TYR A 96 1.06 3.08 -20.31
C TYR A 96 0.50 1.71 -20.75
N VAL A 97 0.73 0.66 -19.97
CA VAL A 97 0.25 -0.69 -20.29
C VAL A 97 -1.28 -0.77 -20.26
N ALA A 98 -1.93 -0.14 -19.28
CA ALA A 98 -3.40 -0.08 -19.24
C ALA A 98 -3.96 0.61 -20.50
N GLY A 99 -3.35 1.72 -20.94
CA GLY A 99 -3.72 2.38 -22.20
C GLY A 99 -3.54 1.46 -23.41
N THR A 100 -2.43 0.75 -23.49
CA THR A 100 -2.14 -0.22 -24.56
C THR A 100 -3.19 -1.36 -24.60
N LEU A 101 -3.69 -1.79 -23.44
CA LEU A 101 -4.73 -2.81 -23.32
C LEU A 101 -6.11 -2.26 -23.68
N LEU A 102 -6.45 -1.03 -23.26
CA LEU A 102 -7.70 -0.36 -23.64
C LEU A 102 -7.83 -0.20 -25.17
N GLU A 103 -6.75 0.11 -25.88
CA GLU A 103 -6.73 0.18 -27.35
C GLU A 103 -7.00 -1.17 -28.02
N ARG A 104 -6.98 -2.26 -27.26
CA ARG A 104 -7.23 -3.65 -27.71
C ARG A 104 -8.51 -4.23 -27.12
N ASP A 105 -9.43 -3.37 -26.71
CA ASP A 105 -10.74 -3.73 -26.15
C ASP A 105 -10.70 -4.51 -24.79
N TYR A 106 -9.56 -4.48 -24.06
CA TYR A 106 -9.53 -4.95 -22.68
C TYR A 106 -10.13 -3.90 -21.74
N ASP A 107 -10.74 -4.33 -20.65
CA ASP A 107 -11.18 -3.46 -19.56
C ASP A 107 -10.04 -3.31 -18.55
N ALA A 108 -9.31 -2.20 -18.60
CA ALA A 108 -8.10 -1.99 -17.82
C ALA A 108 -8.09 -0.61 -17.14
N ILE A 109 -7.73 -0.62 -15.86
CA ILE A 109 -7.43 0.57 -15.06
C ILE A 109 -6.03 0.42 -14.46
N HIS A 110 -5.42 1.49 -13.95
CA HIS A 110 -4.12 1.36 -13.29
C HIS A 110 -4.17 1.72 -11.81
N LEU A 111 -3.30 1.06 -11.01
CA LEU A 111 -3.13 1.40 -9.60
C LEU A 111 -2.36 2.71 -9.47
N GLU A 112 -2.96 3.71 -8.84
CA GLU A 112 -2.34 5.00 -8.58
C GLU A 112 -1.11 4.85 -7.67
N ALA A 113 -0.01 5.52 -8.03
CA ALA A 113 1.29 5.39 -7.38
C ALA A 113 1.85 3.94 -7.29
N GLY A 114 1.18 2.95 -7.89
CA GLY A 114 1.62 1.56 -7.98
C GLY A 114 1.94 0.92 -6.61
N MET A 115 2.94 0.04 -6.59
CA MET A 115 3.37 -0.63 -5.35
C MET A 115 3.91 0.33 -4.29
N ASN A 116 4.41 1.52 -4.68
CA ASN A 116 4.81 2.55 -3.71
C ASN A 116 3.60 3.15 -2.98
N GLY A 117 2.46 3.32 -3.66
CA GLY A 117 1.19 3.70 -3.04
C GLY A 117 0.69 2.61 -2.10
N TRP A 118 0.64 1.37 -2.60
CA TRP A 118 0.24 0.21 -1.79
C TRP A 118 1.09 0.04 -0.51
N ALA A 119 2.40 0.27 -0.59
CA ALA A 119 3.31 0.17 0.56
C ALA A 119 3.06 1.23 1.64
N ARG A 120 2.29 2.28 1.33
CA ARG A 120 1.92 3.35 2.27
C ARG A 120 0.59 3.13 2.97
N LEU A 121 -0.15 2.09 2.58
CA LEU A 121 -1.37 1.74 3.30
C LEU A 121 -1.07 1.46 4.76
N TYR A 122 -1.82 2.13 5.64
CA TYR A 122 -1.71 2.00 7.07
C TYR A 122 -3.06 2.30 7.71
N ASP A 123 -3.82 1.23 7.98
CA ASP A 123 -5.20 1.31 8.41
C ASP A 123 -5.31 1.26 9.92
N ALA A 124 -6.11 2.14 10.51
CA ALA A 124 -6.46 2.13 11.92
C ALA A 124 -7.85 1.51 12.09
N VAL A 125 -7.93 0.39 12.81
CA VAL A 125 -9.16 -0.36 13.04
C VAL A 125 -9.42 -0.44 14.54
N GLU A 126 -10.64 -0.06 14.97
CA GLU A 126 -11.03 -0.20 16.37
C GLU A 126 -11.14 -1.68 16.78
N VAL A 127 -10.53 -2.01 17.91
CA VAL A 127 -10.57 -3.35 18.50
C VAL A 127 -11.85 -3.47 19.33
N ALA A 128 -12.92 -3.99 18.72
CA ALA A 128 -14.26 -4.03 19.31
C ALA A 128 -14.38 -4.84 20.60
N ASP A 129 -13.55 -5.89 20.77
CA ASP A 129 -13.56 -6.77 21.95
C ASP A 129 -12.52 -6.35 23.02
N TYR A 130 -11.99 -5.11 22.94
CA TYR A 130 -11.09 -4.59 23.96
C TYR A 130 -11.89 -4.29 25.24
N ASP A 131 -11.50 -4.94 26.35
CA ASP A 131 -12.17 -4.85 27.66
C ASP A 131 -11.45 -3.93 28.67
N GLY A 132 -10.41 -3.22 28.23
CA GLY A 132 -9.67 -2.23 29.04
C GLY A 132 -10.37 -0.88 29.12
N ALA A 133 -9.72 0.09 29.77
CA ALA A 133 -10.18 1.46 29.78
C ALA A 133 -9.91 2.14 28.44
N GLY A 134 -10.83 3.03 28.00
CA GLY A 134 -10.68 3.81 26.78
C GLY A 134 -10.97 3.02 25.50
N THR A 135 -10.44 3.54 24.39
CA THR A 135 -10.56 2.94 23.06
C THR A 135 -9.20 2.48 22.56
N LEU A 136 -9.16 1.30 21.95
CA LEU A 136 -7.94 0.74 21.35
C LEU A 136 -8.11 0.66 19.84
N LEU A 137 -7.21 1.31 19.10
CA LEU A 137 -7.07 1.13 17.66
C LEU A 137 -5.89 0.22 17.36
N GLN A 138 -6.04 -0.67 16.40
CA GLN A 138 -4.94 -1.45 15.82
C GLN A 138 -4.59 -0.84 14.47
N TYR A 139 -3.33 -0.46 14.31
CA TYR A 139 -2.76 -0.08 13.03
C TYR A 139 -2.24 -1.29 12.29
N GLN A 140 -2.66 -1.43 11.06
CA GLN A 140 -2.31 -2.55 10.19
C GLN A 140 -1.59 -2.04 8.94
N ARG A 141 -0.44 -2.62 8.64
CA ARG A 141 0.32 -2.34 7.43
C ARG A 141 0.27 -3.55 6.49
N PRO A 142 -0.59 -3.56 5.46
CA PRO A 142 -0.77 -4.70 4.55
C PRO A 142 0.53 -5.14 3.88
N SER A 143 1.38 -4.18 3.51
CA SER A 143 2.63 -4.45 2.79
C SER A 143 3.69 -5.21 3.59
N SER A 144 3.60 -5.25 4.92
CA SER A 144 4.62 -5.91 5.77
C SER A 144 4.03 -6.78 6.87
N GLY A 145 2.71 -6.72 7.08
CA GLY A 145 2.06 -7.38 8.22
C GLY A 145 2.41 -6.78 9.59
N CYS A 146 3.10 -5.61 9.62
CA CYS A 146 3.41 -4.95 10.88
C CYS A 146 2.13 -4.43 11.52
N LEU A 147 2.02 -4.62 12.84
CA LEU A 147 0.95 -4.11 13.66
C LEU A 147 1.50 -3.09 14.66
N GLY A 148 0.71 -2.03 14.90
CA GLY A 148 0.91 -1.09 15.99
C GLY A 148 -0.41 -0.88 16.70
N TYR A 149 -0.40 -0.23 17.85
CA TYR A 149 -1.63 0.05 18.57
C TYR A 149 -1.65 1.50 19.06
N PHE A 150 -2.85 2.08 19.13
CA PHE A 150 -3.08 3.40 19.67
C PHE A 150 -4.21 3.28 20.70
N ILE A 151 -3.91 3.59 21.93
CA ILE A 151 -4.89 3.58 23.00
C ILE A 151 -5.13 5.01 23.47
N TYR A 152 -6.39 5.36 23.69
CA TYR A 152 -6.73 6.66 24.20
C TYR A 152 -7.90 6.62 25.19
N ASP A 153 -7.83 7.47 26.21
CA ASP A 153 -8.84 7.64 27.24
C ASP A 153 -8.69 9.02 27.90
N ASP A 154 -9.80 9.63 28.30
CA ASP A 154 -9.87 10.90 29.05
C ASP A 154 -8.97 12.05 28.49
N GLY A 155 -8.85 12.12 27.17
CA GLY A 155 -8.10 13.18 26.46
C GLY A 155 -6.60 12.93 26.34
N GLU A 156 -6.10 11.74 26.73
CA GLU A 156 -4.71 11.33 26.61
C GLU A 156 -4.59 10.07 25.73
N ALA A 157 -3.46 9.93 25.06
CA ALA A 157 -3.18 8.77 24.20
C ALA A 157 -1.76 8.26 24.36
N ALA A 158 -1.58 6.98 23.98
CA ALA A 158 -0.30 6.33 23.82
C ALA A 158 -0.29 5.49 22.53
N VAL A 159 0.85 5.49 21.82
CA VAL A 159 1.08 4.60 20.69
C VAL A 159 2.08 3.50 21.08
N ILE A 160 1.81 2.28 20.64
CA ILE A 160 2.61 1.08 20.95
C ILE A 160 3.15 0.52 19.63
N ASP A 161 4.44 0.23 19.59
CA ASP A 161 5.19 -0.23 18.44
C ASP A 161 5.01 0.69 17.19
N PRO A 162 5.21 2.03 17.35
CA PRO A 162 5.00 2.95 16.26
C PRO A 162 6.03 2.77 15.14
N LEU A 163 5.55 2.72 13.90
CA LEU A 163 6.42 2.67 12.73
C LEU A 163 6.93 4.07 12.37
N ARG A 164 8.24 4.18 12.16
CA ARG A 164 8.91 5.44 11.81
C ARG A 164 8.34 6.11 10.55
N ALA A 165 7.92 5.29 9.58
CA ALA A 165 7.37 5.79 8.32
C ALA A 165 6.02 6.51 8.47
N PHE A 166 5.35 6.35 9.62
CA PHE A 166 4.00 6.83 9.88
C PHE A 166 3.89 7.71 11.13
N THR A 167 4.99 8.32 11.58
CA THR A 167 4.99 9.15 12.81
C THR A 167 4.05 10.34 12.73
N ASP A 168 3.89 10.96 11.56
CA ASP A 168 2.95 12.07 11.36
C ASP A 168 1.50 11.58 11.49
N ARG A 169 1.18 10.40 10.98
CA ARG A 169 -0.15 9.81 11.06
C ARG A 169 -0.65 9.67 12.50
N TYR A 170 0.19 9.25 13.44
CA TYR A 170 -0.24 9.13 14.85
C TYR A 170 -0.54 10.48 15.50
N LEU A 171 0.16 11.55 15.09
CA LEU A 171 -0.10 12.90 15.56
C LEU A 171 -1.37 13.46 14.96
N ASP A 172 -1.58 13.24 13.65
CA ASP A 172 -2.78 13.66 12.94
C ASP A 172 -4.02 12.96 13.54
N ASP A 173 -3.95 11.65 13.79
CA ASP A 173 -5.03 10.89 14.39
C ASP A 173 -5.32 11.35 15.84
N ALA A 174 -4.28 11.70 16.63
CA ALA A 174 -4.47 12.27 17.96
C ALA A 174 -5.20 13.63 17.90
N ASP A 175 -4.81 14.49 16.96
CA ASP A 175 -5.46 15.78 16.74
C ASP A 175 -6.92 15.61 16.29
N GLU A 176 -7.20 14.68 15.38
CA GLU A 176 -8.56 14.37 14.90
C GLU A 176 -9.46 13.82 16.01
N LEU A 177 -8.90 12.98 16.89
CA LEU A 177 -9.61 12.42 18.06
C LEU A 177 -9.72 13.42 19.20
N GLY A 178 -9.00 14.56 19.14
CA GLY A 178 -8.98 15.58 20.19
C GLY A 178 -8.30 15.12 21.47
N VAL A 179 -7.26 14.29 21.35
CA VAL A 179 -6.47 13.76 22.47
C VAL A 179 -5.01 14.17 22.36
N GLU A 180 -4.31 14.21 23.50
CA GLU A 180 -2.87 14.48 23.54
C GLU A 180 -2.09 13.16 23.49
N LEU A 181 -1.30 12.94 22.42
CA LEU A 181 -0.39 11.80 22.34
C LEU A 181 0.80 12.02 23.28
N LYS A 182 0.77 11.38 24.44
CA LYS A 182 1.76 11.56 25.51
C LYS A 182 2.91 10.58 25.46
N TYR A 183 2.63 9.34 25.06
CA TYR A 183 3.61 8.25 25.14
C TYR A 183 3.74 7.51 23.83
N ALA A 184 4.97 7.12 23.52
CA ALA A 184 5.30 6.17 22.46
C ALA A 184 6.13 5.03 23.06
N LEU A 185 5.64 3.80 22.93
CA LEU A 185 6.24 2.64 23.59
C LEU A 185 6.64 1.58 22.55
N ASP A 186 7.83 1.00 22.69
CA ASP A 186 8.19 -0.24 21.99
C ASP A 186 8.02 -1.43 22.96
N THR A 187 7.33 -2.47 22.53
CA THR A 187 7.19 -3.72 23.30
C THR A 187 8.45 -4.57 23.25
N HIS A 188 9.28 -4.38 22.24
CA HIS A 188 10.51 -5.09 22.00
C HIS A 188 11.54 -4.21 21.28
N ILE A 189 12.78 -4.67 21.20
CA ILE A 189 13.83 -3.91 20.53
C ILE A 189 13.62 -3.98 19.00
N HIS A 190 13.29 -2.86 18.41
CA HIS A 190 13.24 -2.67 16.97
C HIS A 190 14.57 -2.16 16.42
N ALA A 191 14.84 -2.42 15.13
CA ALA A 191 15.91 -1.71 14.45
C ALA A 191 15.59 -0.21 14.35
N ASP A 192 16.59 0.65 14.56
CA ASP A 192 16.45 2.12 14.59
C ASP A 192 15.74 2.73 13.37
N HIS A 193 15.73 2.03 12.23
CA HIS A 193 15.05 2.48 11.02
C HIS A 193 13.57 2.08 10.95
N ILE A 194 13.09 1.26 11.89
CA ILE A 194 11.71 0.77 11.95
C ILE A 194 10.92 1.51 13.03
N SER A 195 11.44 1.61 14.26
CA SER A 195 10.77 2.29 15.37
C SER A 195 10.61 3.79 15.14
N GLY A 196 9.41 4.30 15.39
CA GLY A 196 9.04 5.71 15.34
C GLY A 196 9.32 6.49 16.63
N ILE A 197 9.72 5.82 17.73
CA ILE A 197 9.83 6.45 19.05
C ILE A 197 10.70 7.71 19.05
N ARG A 198 11.91 7.64 18.47
CA ARG A 198 12.81 8.81 18.44
C ARG A 198 12.22 10.00 17.69
N ASN A 199 11.52 9.73 16.58
CA ASN A 199 10.87 10.78 15.81
C ASN A 199 9.70 11.42 16.57
N LEU A 200 8.98 10.63 17.36
CA LEU A 200 7.88 11.11 18.22
C LEU A 200 8.44 11.86 19.44
N ASP A 201 9.54 11.39 20.03
CA ASP A 201 10.23 12.08 21.14
C ASP A 201 10.74 13.47 20.73
N ASP A 202 11.32 13.59 19.53
CA ASP A 202 11.70 14.88 18.93
C ASP A 202 10.51 15.85 18.75
N LYS A 203 9.29 15.33 18.71
CA LYS A 203 8.04 16.08 18.61
C LYS A 203 7.30 16.29 19.94
N GLY A 204 7.92 15.86 21.05
CA GLY A 204 7.43 16.07 22.41
C GLY A 204 6.60 14.94 23.01
N VAL A 205 6.54 13.79 22.33
CA VAL A 205 5.92 12.57 22.84
C VAL A 205 6.96 11.79 23.63
N GLU A 206 6.70 11.43 24.90
CA GLU A 206 7.64 10.70 25.73
C GLU A 206 7.89 9.28 25.22
N GLY A 207 9.13 9.01 24.80
CA GLY A 207 9.55 7.70 24.29
C GLY A 207 9.91 6.71 25.41
N VAL A 208 9.31 5.53 25.39
CA VAL A 208 9.58 4.43 26.34
C VAL A 208 10.10 3.22 25.57
N ILE A 209 11.34 2.81 25.87
CA ILE A 209 12.01 1.68 25.23
C ILE A 209 12.31 0.63 26.30
N PRO A 210 12.13 -0.69 26.03
CA PRO A 210 12.49 -1.74 26.96
C PRO A 210 13.97 -1.70 27.35
N GLU A 211 14.29 -2.00 28.60
CA GLU A 211 15.67 -2.22 29.00
C GLU A 211 16.22 -3.50 28.33
N ALA A 212 17.46 -3.46 27.82
CA ALA A 212 18.13 -4.55 27.13
C ALA A 212 18.61 -5.64 28.12
#